data_d0f050657e6410c7a29b09a6b0918370
#
_entry.id   d0f050657e6410c7a29b09a6b0918370
#
_cell.length_a   1.000
_cell.length_b   1.000
_cell.length_c   1.000
_cell.angle_alpha   90.00
_cell.angle_beta   90.00
_cell.angle_gamma   90.00
#
_symmetry.space_group_name_H-M   'P 1'
#
loop_
_entity.id
_entity.type
_entity.pdbx_description
1 polymer ?
#
loop_
_entity_poly.entity_id
_entity_poly.type
_entity_poly.pdbx_seq_one_letter_code
_entity_poly.pdbx_strand_id
1 'polypeptide(L)'
;MSRGIGIALFLFMGVGAAAQSGQEPPKVVRINDAICMAPLGANVYLVTTPAGNVVIDTGTSADAPDARKLLASEVHGPVKYIILTHGHADHIGGIDLWKETGTQIIAQRNYVELVNFVARLEGFFAPRNAAAFNRPAKEAGLWAGNFGAKIDPTIFFDETYKFTLGGVEFQLFSTPGETPDHLTVWIPAFKTAFIGDNYNGFGEPEPMSFPNLYAIRGTKPRWALDWISSIDKVLALKPEVVLSGHGEPITGNAEITRRLTRFRDAIQYVHDETVKGMNSGKDVFTLMQEIKLPSKFNLTESFGKVSWSVRGIYDGYAGWFDMNPATMYETPPSAVYPDLVRLAGGPDPVVRLALEKLEAGKPVETLHLTDVVLAADQNNRPALEARLKALSYLREHTENYIEAGYLDYGIGKAKDKLGAK
;
A
#
# COMPACT_ATOMS: atom_id res chain seq x y z
N MET A 1 -5.84 -27.41 25.58
CA MET A 1 -7.07 -26.97 24.90
C MET A 1 -6.72 -25.75 24.08
N SER A 2 -6.30 -25.96 22.81
CA SER A 2 -5.90 -24.90 21.89
C SER A 2 -7.17 -24.34 21.23
N ARG A 3 -7.47 -23.08 21.51
CA ARG A 3 -8.49 -22.35 20.75
C ARG A 3 -7.81 -21.83 19.47
N GLY A 4 -8.12 -22.46 18.35
CA GLY A 4 -7.77 -21.94 17.03
C GLY A 4 -8.52 -20.63 16.80
N ILE A 5 -7.77 -19.53 16.71
CA ILE A 5 -8.26 -18.25 16.22
C ILE A 5 -8.26 -18.36 14.71
N GLY A 6 -9.45 -18.45 14.11
CA GLY A 6 -9.61 -18.37 12.65
C GLY A 6 -9.32 -16.96 12.19
N ILE A 7 -8.15 -16.77 11.59
CA ILE A 7 -7.78 -15.52 10.92
C ILE A 7 -8.56 -15.48 9.61
N ALA A 8 -9.51 -14.55 9.51
CA ALA A 8 -10.17 -14.24 8.25
C ALA A 8 -9.16 -13.53 7.34
N LEU A 9 -8.56 -14.29 6.44
CA LEU A 9 -7.71 -13.79 5.37
C LEU A 9 -8.62 -13.06 4.37
N PHE A 10 -8.72 -11.73 4.46
CA PHE A 10 -9.34 -10.93 3.41
C PHE A 10 -8.44 -10.97 2.18
N LEU A 11 -8.63 -11.97 1.36
CA LEU A 11 -8.08 -12.04 0.02
C LEU A 11 -8.75 -10.97 -0.83
N PHE A 12 -7.96 -10.17 -1.55
CA PHE A 12 -8.38 -9.40 -2.71
C PHE A 12 -8.84 -10.37 -3.82
N MET A 13 -10.06 -10.87 -3.70
CA MET A 13 -10.67 -11.71 -4.71
C MET A 13 -11.74 -10.91 -5.42
N GLY A 14 -11.58 -10.72 -6.74
CA GLY A 14 -12.68 -10.26 -7.58
C GLY A 14 -13.90 -11.18 -7.43
N VAL A 15 -15.09 -10.70 -7.79
CA VAL A 15 -16.39 -11.40 -7.62
C VAL A 15 -16.37 -12.84 -8.13
N GLY A 16 -15.52 -13.17 -9.13
CA GLY A 16 -15.32 -14.54 -9.60
C GLY A 16 -14.72 -15.50 -8.57
N ALA A 17 -14.02 -15.00 -7.52
CA ALA A 17 -13.44 -15.81 -6.45
C ALA A 17 -14.35 -15.89 -5.21
N ALA A 18 -15.22 -14.90 -4.99
CA ALA A 18 -16.22 -14.91 -3.91
C ALA A 18 -17.23 -16.06 -4.07
N ALA A 19 -17.56 -16.42 -5.31
CA ALA A 19 -18.44 -17.57 -5.60
C ALA A 19 -17.86 -18.92 -5.13
N GLN A 20 -16.53 -19.01 -4.93
CA GLN A 20 -15.87 -20.22 -4.43
C GLN A 20 -15.67 -20.23 -2.90
N SER A 21 -15.81 -19.07 -2.23
CA SER A 21 -15.57 -18.94 -0.79
C SER A 21 -16.81 -19.01 0.09
N GLY A 22 -18.01 -19.12 -0.48
CA GLY A 22 -19.26 -19.11 0.26
C GLY A 22 -19.65 -17.74 0.86
N GLN A 23 -18.98 -16.67 0.47
CA GLN A 23 -19.35 -15.30 0.85
C GLN A 23 -20.56 -14.83 0.04
N GLU A 24 -21.46 -14.08 0.67
CA GLU A 24 -22.55 -13.43 -0.06
C GLU A 24 -21.98 -12.47 -1.12
N PRO A 25 -22.62 -12.37 -2.31
CA PRO A 25 -22.20 -11.39 -3.32
C PRO A 25 -22.30 -9.98 -2.74
N PRO A 26 -21.39 -9.08 -3.11
CA PRO A 26 -21.40 -7.70 -2.64
C PRO A 26 -22.74 -7.02 -3.01
N LYS A 27 -23.24 -6.21 -2.07
CA LYS A 27 -24.48 -5.44 -2.23
C LYS A 27 -24.13 -3.95 -2.20
N VAL A 28 -24.96 -3.13 -2.85
CA VAL A 28 -24.87 -1.67 -2.75
C VAL A 28 -25.03 -1.24 -1.30
N VAL A 29 -24.10 -0.42 -0.82
CA VAL A 29 -24.21 0.25 0.49
C VAL A 29 -24.74 1.66 0.27
N ARG A 30 -25.92 1.95 0.80
CA ARG A 30 -26.49 3.30 0.78
C ARG A 30 -25.98 4.09 1.96
N ILE A 31 -25.29 5.19 1.66
CA ILE A 31 -24.78 6.14 2.68
C ILE A 31 -25.90 7.11 3.08
N ASN A 32 -26.59 7.63 2.09
CA ASN A 32 -27.80 8.46 2.21
C ASN A 32 -28.59 8.42 0.90
N ASP A 33 -29.61 9.28 0.75
CA ASP A 33 -30.46 9.29 -0.45
C ASP A 33 -29.73 9.69 -1.74
N ALA A 34 -28.54 10.33 -1.63
CA ALA A 34 -27.77 10.80 -2.77
C ALA A 34 -26.44 10.04 -2.99
N ILE A 35 -25.96 9.28 -1.98
CA ILE A 35 -24.63 8.65 -2.03
C ILE A 35 -24.76 7.14 -1.86
N CYS A 36 -24.25 6.39 -2.83
CA CYS A 36 -24.16 4.94 -2.80
C CYS A 36 -22.71 4.49 -3.01
N MET A 37 -22.36 3.32 -2.49
CA MET A 37 -21.06 2.67 -2.60
C MET A 37 -21.22 1.25 -3.16
N ALA A 38 -20.38 0.88 -4.12
CA ALA A 38 -20.10 -0.49 -4.50
C ALA A 38 -18.84 -0.96 -3.73
N PRO A 39 -19.00 -1.82 -2.69
CA PRO A 39 -17.87 -2.31 -1.90
C PRO A 39 -17.21 -3.48 -2.62
N LEU A 40 -16.11 -3.21 -3.31
CA LEU A 40 -15.30 -4.18 -4.04
C LEU A 40 -13.87 -4.17 -3.53
N GLY A 41 -12.91 -4.63 -4.34
CA GLY A 41 -11.48 -4.56 -3.99
C GLY A 41 -11.02 -3.14 -3.63
N ALA A 42 -11.46 -2.15 -4.42
CA ALA A 42 -11.51 -0.74 -4.04
C ALA A 42 -12.95 -0.24 -4.16
N ASN A 43 -13.34 0.67 -3.29
CA ASN A 43 -14.69 1.23 -3.27
C ASN A 43 -14.93 2.17 -4.46
N VAL A 44 -16.10 2.03 -5.09
CA VAL A 44 -16.57 2.95 -6.12
C VAL A 44 -17.79 3.68 -5.58
N TYR A 45 -17.78 5.00 -5.62
CA TYR A 45 -18.86 5.83 -5.09
C TYR A 45 -19.63 6.53 -6.20
N LEU A 46 -20.95 6.55 -6.05
CA LEU A 46 -21.87 7.29 -6.90
C LEU A 46 -22.57 8.36 -6.06
N VAL A 47 -22.48 9.61 -6.51
CA VAL A 47 -23.26 10.72 -5.95
C VAL A 47 -24.26 11.17 -6.99
N THR A 48 -25.55 11.03 -6.70
CA THR A 48 -26.66 11.41 -7.59
C THR A 48 -27.12 12.83 -7.28
N THR A 49 -27.40 13.60 -8.34
CA THR A 49 -27.97 14.94 -8.25
C THR A 49 -29.07 15.15 -9.27
N PRO A 50 -29.94 16.16 -9.14
CA PRO A 50 -30.95 16.46 -10.14
C PRO A 50 -30.39 16.79 -11.56
N ALA A 51 -29.09 17.14 -11.66
CA ALA A 51 -28.45 17.50 -12.93
C ALA A 51 -27.55 16.38 -13.51
N GLY A 52 -27.52 15.21 -12.89
CA GLY A 52 -26.71 14.07 -13.29
C GLY A 52 -25.84 13.54 -12.13
N ASN A 53 -24.91 12.66 -12.46
CA ASN A 53 -24.14 11.89 -11.48
C ASN A 53 -22.68 12.32 -11.43
N VAL A 54 -22.08 12.13 -10.23
CA VAL A 54 -20.64 12.19 -9.99
C VAL A 54 -20.18 10.82 -9.52
N VAL A 55 -19.16 10.27 -10.18
CA VAL A 55 -18.48 9.02 -9.76
C VAL A 55 -17.17 9.40 -9.09
N ILE A 56 -16.91 8.84 -7.90
CA ILE A 56 -15.65 9.04 -7.19
C ILE A 56 -14.95 7.70 -7.10
N ASP A 57 -13.77 7.63 -7.72
CA ASP A 57 -13.01 6.43 -8.06
C ASP A 57 -13.80 5.44 -8.94
N THR A 58 -13.12 4.51 -9.58
CA THR A 58 -13.73 3.65 -10.62
C THR A 58 -13.41 2.16 -10.45
N GLY A 59 -12.68 1.79 -9.41
CA GLY A 59 -12.24 0.41 -9.18
C GLY A 59 -11.07 -0.01 -10.07
N THR A 60 -10.68 -1.28 -9.93
CA THR A 60 -9.74 -1.92 -10.87
C THR A 60 -10.41 -2.16 -12.21
N SER A 61 -9.64 -2.36 -13.27
CA SER A 61 -10.20 -2.77 -14.58
C SER A 61 -10.93 -4.11 -14.52
N ALA A 62 -10.60 -4.97 -13.56
CA ALA A 62 -11.24 -6.26 -13.34
C ALA A 62 -12.57 -6.12 -12.58
N ASP A 63 -12.62 -5.27 -11.55
CA ASP A 63 -13.80 -5.09 -10.69
C ASP A 63 -14.81 -4.06 -11.22
N ALA A 64 -14.37 -3.15 -12.09
CA ALA A 64 -15.20 -2.06 -12.59
C ALA A 64 -16.49 -2.49 -13.28
N PRO A 65 -16.54 -3.60 -14.06
CA PRO A 65 -17.80 -4.11 -14.61
C PRO A 65 -18.81 -4.47 -13.52
N ASP A 66 -18.36 -5.07 -12.44
CA ASP A 66 -19.21 -5.45 -11.30
C ASP A 66 -19.65 -4.22 -10.50
N ALA A 67 -18.77 -3.23 -10.29
CA ALA A 67 -19.14 -1.94 -9.71
C ALA A 67 -20.23 -1.25 -10.52
N ARG A 68 -20.06 -1.19 -11.85
CA ARG A 68 -21.04 -0.58 -12.76
C ARG A 68 -22.39 -1.30 -12.72
N LYS A 69 -22.37 -2.64 -12.63
CA LYS A 69 -23.58 -3.46 -12.53
C LYS A 69 -24.28 -3.26 -11.17
N LEU A 70 -23.54 -3.26 -10.08
CA LEU A 70 -24.08 -3.03 -8.74
C LEU A 70 -24.77 -1.67 -8.64
N LEU A 71 -24.15 -0.61 -9.16
CA LEU A 71 -24.69 0.74 -9.08
C LEU A 71 -25.70 1.07 -10.20
N ALA A 72 -25.99 0.15 -11.12
CA ALA A 72 -26.80 0.45 -12.29
C ALA A 72 -28.22 0.97 -11.96
N SER A 73 -28.86 0.47 -10.91
CA SER A 73 -30.18 0.93 -10.46
C SER A 73 -30.15 2.31 -9.79
N GLU A 74 -28.98 2.77 -9.38
CA GLU A 74 -28.78 4.04 -8.68
C GLU A 74 -28.38 5.18 -9.62
N VAL A 75 -27.99 4.84 -10.87
CA VAL A 75 -27.56 5.84 -11.87
C VAL A 75 -28.79 6.48 -12.48
N HIS A 76 -29.03 7.74 -12.15
CA HIS A 76 -30.13 8.54 -12.68
C HIS A 76 -29.61 9.69 -13.54
N GLY A 77 -29.73 9.56 -14.87
CA GLY A 77 -29.19 10.55 -15.84
C GLY A 77 -27.69 10.35 -16.13
N PRO A 78 -27.08 11.32 -16.84
CA PRO A 78 -25.70 11.18 -17.32
C PRO A 78 -24.65 11.31 -16.21
N VAL A 79 -23.50 10.63 -16.39
CA VAL A 79 -22.31 10.87 -15.58
C VAL A 79 -21.65 12.17 -16.05
N LYS A 80 -21.72 13.19 -15.21
CA LYS A 80 -21.17 14.53 -15.50
C LYS A 80 -19.72 14.67 -15.08
N TYR A 81 -19.36 14.05 -13.96
CA TYR A 81 -18.00 14.10 -13.42
C TYR A 81 -17.54 12.72 -12.96
N ILE A 82 -16.26 12.46 -13.19
CA ILE A 82 -15.48 11.40 -12.54
C ILE A 82 -14.38 12.11 -11.74
N ILE A 83 -14.28 11.84 -10.45
CA ILE A 83 -13.24 12.39 -9.59
C ILE A 83 -12.31 11.25 -9.19
N LEU A 84 -11.02 11.42 -9.45
CA LEU A 84 -9.98 10.44 -9.09
C LEU A 84 -9.33 10.88 -7.80
N THR A 85 -9.52 10.11 -6.71
CA THR A 85 -8.89 10.45 -5.44
C THR A 85 -7.38 10.40 -5.53
N HIS A 86 -6.84 9.46 -6.30
CA HIS A 86 -5.41 9.34 -6.61
C HIS A 86 -5.17 8.36 -7.77
N GLY A 87 -3.93 8.31 -8.27
CA GLY A 87 -3.57 7.60 -9.49
C GLY A 87 -3.19 6.12 -9.31
N HIS A 88 -3.60 5.42 -8.24
CA HIS A 88 -3.42 3.98 -8.18
C HIS A 88 -4.40 3.24 -9.08
N ALA A 89 -3.98 2.10 -9.64
CA ALA A 89 -4.71 1.35 -10.65
C ALA A 89 -6.08 0.85 -10.19
N ASP A 90 -6.25 0.63 -8.89
CA ASP A 90 -7.50 0.18 -8.28
C ASP A 90 -8.52 1.30 -8.06
N HIS A 91 -8.15 2.55 -8.31
CA HIS A 91 -9.05 3.71 -8.27
C HIS A 91 -9.38 4.27 -9.66
N ILE A 92 -8.53 4.00 -10.64
CA ILE A 92 -8.67 4.58 -11.99
C ILE A 92 -8.97 3.56 -13.10
N GLY A 93 -8.95 2.26 -12.77
CA GLY A 93 -9.00 1.18 -13.78
C GLY A 93 -10.30 1.05 -14.55
N GLY A 94 -11.40 1.60 -14.03
CA GLY A 94 -12.74 1.49 -14.62
C GLY A 94 -13.25 2.74 -15.34
N ILE A 95 -12.43 3.78 -15.53
CA ILE A 95 -12.86 5.07 -16.08
C ILE A 95 -13.64 4.94 -17.38
N ASP A 96 -13.19 4.09 -18.31
CA ASP A 96 -13.82 3.92 -19.62
C ASP A 96 -15.26 3.36 -19.52
N LEU A 97 -15.60 2.66 -18.45
CA LEU A 97 -16.95 2.15 -18.22
C LEU A 97 -17.91 3.20 -17.65
N TRP A 98 -17.37 4.27 -17.08
CA TRP A 98 -18.15 5.36 -16.49
C TRP A 98 -18.19 6.62 -17.35
N LYS A 99 -17.19 6.78 -18.24
CA LYS A 99 -17.06 7.94 -19.09
C LYS A 99 -18.13 7.94 -20.19
N GLU A 100 -18.87 9.03 -20.28
CA GLU A 100 -19.86 9.32 -21.32
C GLU A 100 -19.45 10.56 -22.11
N THR A 101 -20.16 10.84 -23.21
CA THR A 101 -19.94 12.08 -23.97
C THR A 101 -20.20 13.30 -23.09
N GLY A 102 -19.19 14.13 -22.91
CA GLY A 102 -19.24 15.33 -22.06
C GLY A 102 -18.91 15.12 -20.59
N THR A 103 -18.59 13.89 -20.15
CA THR A 103 -18.07 13.64 -18.79
C THR A 103 -16.75 14.38 -18.60
N GLN A 104 -16.65 15.13 -17.51
CA GLN A 104 -15.41 15.78 -17.07
C GLN A 104 -14.69 14.87 -16.06
N ILE A 105 -13.38 14.70 -16.22
CA ILE A 105 -12.55 13.92 -15.30
C ILE A 105 -11.68 14.89 -14.51
N ILE A 106 -11.77 14.84 -13.18
CA ILE A 106 -11.05 15.74 -12.27
C ILE A 106 -9.95 14.97 -11.56
N ALA A 107 -8.72 15.49 -11.58
CA ALA A 107 -7.59 14.99 -10.83
C ALA A 107 -6.75 16.13 -10.24
N GLN A 108 -6.01 15.85 -9.17
CA GLN A 108 -5.00 16.77 -8.68
C GLN A 108 -3.79 16.78 -9.66
N ARG A 109 -3.12 17.93 -9.80
CA ARG A 109 -2.11 18.14 -10.86
C ARG A 109 -0.96 17.14 -10.86
N ASN A 110 -0.53 16.66 -9.69
CA ASN A 110 0.54 15.67 -9.56
C ASN A 110 0.20 14.29 -10.15
N TYR A 111 -1.07 14.04 -10.49
CA TYR A 111 -1.51 12.83 -11.19
C TYR A 111 -0.70 12.57 -12.45
N VAL A 112 -0.49 13.59 -13.29
CA VAL A 112 0.27 13.46 -14.54
C VAL A 112 1.69 12.97 -14.28
N GLU A 113 2.36 13.54 -13.27
CA GLU A 113 3.72 13.13 -12.91
C GLU A 113 3.76 11.74 -12.27
N LEU A 114 2.77 11.36 -11.49
CA LEU A 114 2.68 10.01 -10.92
C LEU A 114 2.54 8.96 -12.04
N VAL A 115 1.62 9.17 -12.97
CA VAL A 115 1.41 8.27 -14.12
C VAL A 115 2.67 8.14 -14.97
N ASN A 116 3.30 9.26 -15.29
CA ASN A 116 4.56 9.29 -16.05
C ASN A 116 5.71 8.59 -15.29
N PHE A 117 5.78 8.74 -13.96
CA PHE A 117 6.76 8.06 -13.12
C PHE A 117 6.59 6.55 -13.20
N VAL A 118 5.37 6.04 -13.07
CA VAL A 118 5.10 4.60 -13.15
C VAL A 118 5.37 4.08 -14.57
N ALA A 119 4.92 4.78 -15.60
CA ALA A 119 5.13 4.39 -16.99
C ALA A 119 6.63 4.29 -17.36
N ARG A 120 7.44 5.26 -16.92
CA ARG A 120 8.91 5.25 -17.13
C ARG A 120 9.60 4.06 -16.49
N LEU A 121 9.04 3.52 -15.42
CA LEU A 121 9.64 2.48 -14.58
C LEU A 121 8.83 1.17 -14.62
N GLU A 122 7.99 0.96 -15.63
CA GLU A 122 7.14 -0.22 -15.75
C GLU A 122 7.94 -1.52 -15.62
N GLY A 123 9.03 -1.66 -16.37
CA GLY A 123 9.91 -2.84 -16.32
C GLY A 123 10.55 -3.08 -14.95
N PHE A 124 10.74 -2.02 -14.15
CA PHE A 124 11.24 -2.11 -12.78
C PHE A 124 10.14 -2.50 -11.79
N PHE A 125 8.95 -1.93 -11.93
CA PHE A 125 7.85 -2.15 -10.98
C PHE A 125 7.11 -3.47 -11.20
N ALA A 126 6.93 -3.91 -12.44
CA ALA A 126 6.15 -5.11 -12.75
C ALA A 126 6.63 -6.37 -11.98
N PRO A 127 7.91 -6.77 -12.00
CA PRO A 127 8.38 -7.93 -11.24
C PRO A 127 8.31 -7.73 -9.72
N ARG A 128 8.47 -6.50 -9.24
CA ARG A 128 8.40 -6.16 -7.81
C ARG A 128 6.96 -6.24 -7.29
N ASN A 129 6.00 -5.78 -8.08
CA ASN A 129 4.58 -5.91 -7.76
C ASN A 129 4.14 -7.37 -7.83
N ALA A 130 4.60 -8.14 -8.83
CA ALA A 130 4.34 -9.58 -8.92
C ALA A 130 4.78 -10.31 -7.63
N ALA A 131 5.99 -10.01 -7.15
CA ALA A 131 6.50 -10.57 -5.91
C ALA A 131 5.70 -10.11 -4.68
N ALA A 132 5.48 -8.79 -4.53
CA ALA A 132 4.80 -8.22 -3.36
C ALA A 132 3.36 -8.73 -3.18
N PHE A 133 2.65 -8.95 -4.29
CA PHE A 133 1.25 -9.38 -4.29
C PHE A 133 1.06 -10.86 -4.61
N ASN A 134 2.15 -11.62 -4.69
CA ASN A 134 2.15 -13.06 -5.03
C ASN A 134 1.28 -13.37 -6.27
N ARG A 135 1.47 -12.61 -7.36
CA ARG A 135 0.71 -12.73 -8.61
C ARG A 135 1.64 -13.00 -9.80
N PRO A 136 1.15 -13.69 -10.86
CA PRO A 136 1.91 -13.84 -12.08
C PRO A 136 2.30 -12.47 -12.68
N ALA A 137 3.53 -12.36 -13.22
CA ALA A 137 4.03 -11.09 -13.77
C ALA A 137 3.12 -10.49 -14.86
N LYS A 138 2.41 -11.35 -15.63
CA LYS A 138 1.42 -10.90 -16.63
C LYS A 138 0.21 -10.20 -16.00
N GLU A 139 -0.18 -10.61 -14.80
CA GLU A 139 -1.29 -10.01 -14.06
C GLU A 139 -0.82 -8.81 -13.23
N ALA A 140 0.41 -8.85 -12.74
CA ALA A 140 1.04 -7.73 -12.04
C ALA A 140 1.29 -6.53 -12.94
N GLY A 141 1.48 -6.74 -14.26
CA GLY A 141 1.49 -5.70 -15.28
C GLY A 141 0.15 -4.95 -15.37
N LEU A 142 -0.98 -5.62 -15.06
CA LEU A 142 -2.29 -4.97 -14.96
C LEU A 142 -2.39 -4.01 -13.76
N TRP A 143 -1.61 -4.23 -12.70
CA TRP A 143 -1.54 -3.35 -11.53
C TRP A 143 -0.49 -2.24 -11.67
N ALA A 144 0.55 -2.47 -12.48
CA ALA A 144 1.60 -1.49 -12.76
C ALA A 144 1.43 -0.81 -14.12
N GLY A 145 0.72 -1.43 -15.05
CA GLY A 145 0.70 -1.07 -16.47
C GLY A 145 -0.62 -0.54 -17.01
N ASN A 146 -1.74 -0.65 -16.28
CA ASN A 146 -2.98 0.04 -16.69
C ASN A 146 -2.98 1.55 -16.40
N PHE A 147 -1.89 2.12 -15.90
CA PHE A 147 -1.58 3.54 -16.11
C PHE A 147 -1.39 3.88 -17.61
N GLY A 148 -1.39 2.90 -18.50
CA GLY A 148 -1.29 3.08 -19.95
C GLY A 148 -2.60 3.31 -20.69
N ALA A 149 -3.77 3.16 -20.10
CA ALA A 149 -4.93 3.84 -20.60
C ALA A 149 -4.61 5.34 -20.50
N LYS A 150 -4.52 6.05 -21.62
CA LYS A 150 -4.41 7.51 -21.64
C LYS A 150 -5.67 8.09 -21.01
N ILE A 151 -5.66 8.10 -19.67
CA ILE A 151 -6.67 8.80 -18.92
C ILE A 151 -6.20 10.23 -18.94
N ASP A 152 -6.83 11.03 -19.77
CA ASP A 152 -6.60 12.46 -19.83
C ASP A 152 -7.66 13.15 -18.96
N PRO A 153 -7.37 13.47 -17.69
CA PRO A 153 -8.23 14.33 -16.91
C PRO A 153 -8.47 15.63 -17.65
N THR A 154 -9.71 16.10 -17.63
CA THR A 154 -10.10 17.33 -18.33
C THR A 154 -9.96 18.56 -17.43
N ILE A 155 -9.95 18.34 -16.12
CA ILE A 155 -9.80 19.37 -15.09
C ILE A 155 -8.68 18.97 -14.13
N PHE A 156 -7.71 19.88 -13.99
CA PHE A 156 -6.64 19.76 -13.01
C PHE A 156 -6.70 20.93 -12.02
N PHE A 157 -6.36 20.67 -10.78
CA PHE A 157 -6.22 21.72 -9.77
C PHE A 157 -4.95 21.47 -8.92
N ASP A 158 -4.48 22.51 -8.26
CA ASP A 158 -3.28 22.44 -7.41
C ASP A 158 -3.66 22.19 -5.94
N GLU A 159 -4.23 23.16 -5.25
CA GLU A 159 -4.55 23.07 -3.81
C GLU A 159 -6.04 22.79 -3.57
N THR A 160 -6.91 23.50 -4.27
CA THR A 160 -8.35 23.38 -4.09
C THR A 160 -9.11 23.55 -5.41
N TYR A 161 -10.25 22.86 -5.50
CA TYR A 161 -11.19 23.06 -6.58
C TYR A 161 -12.63 22.96 -6.06
N LYS A 162 -13.55 23.75 -6.63
CA LYS A 162 -14.97 23.72 -6.26
C LYS A 162 -15.84 23.75 -7.51
N PHE A 163 -16.93 23.00 -7.44
CA PHE A 163 -18.00 23.09 -8.44
C PHE A 163 -19.34 22.75 -7.81
N THR A 164 -20.43 23.09 -8.51
CA THR A 164 -21.78 22.74 -8.09
C THR A 164 -22.48 21.97 -9.22
N LEU A 165 -23.13 20.87 -8.88
CA LEU A 165 -23.96 20.11 -9.79
C LEU A 165 -25.32 19.85 -9.16
N GLY A 166 -26.40 20.23 -9.84
CA GLY A 166 -27.77 20.02 -9.36
C GLY A 166 -28.05 20.61 -7.96
N GLY A 167 -27.40 21.71 -7.59
CA GLY A 167 -27.50 22.33 -6.27
C GLY A 167 -26.59 21.73 -5.18
N VAL A 168 -25.86 20.67 -5.47
CA VAL A 168 -24.88 20.07 -4.55
C VAL A 168 -23.50 20.65 -4.82
N GLU A 169 -22.89 21.26 -3.79
CA GLU A 169 -21.50 21.76 -3.83
C GLU A 169 -20.51 20.65 -3.53
N PHE A 170 -19.48 20.53 -4.36
CA PHE A 170 -18.31 19.68 -4.19
C PHE A 170 -17.07 20.52 -3.97
N GLN A 171 -16.36 20.28 -2.89
CA GLN A 171 -15.09 20.93 -2.57
C GLN A 171 -13.98 19.87 -2.56
N LEU A 172 -12.95 20.08 -3.37
CA LEU A 172 -11.81 19.17 -3.49
C LEU A 172 -10.57 19.84 -2.89
N PHE A 173 -9.81 19.09 -2.13
CA PHE A 173 -8.59 19.54 -1.48
C PHE A 173 -7.43 18.62 -1.84
N SER A 174 -6.26 19.17 -2.16
CA SER A 174 -5.02 18.40 -2.21
C SER A 174 -4.67 17.88 -0.81
N THR A 175 -4.57 16.57 -0.71
CA THR A 175 -4.26 15.85 0.54
C THR A 175 -3.22 14.76 0.27
N PRO A 176 -1.96 15.13 -0.08
CA PRO A 176 -0.91 14.15 -0.35
C PRO A 176 -0.65 13.25 0.87
N GLY A 177 -0.36 11.98 0.61
CA GLY A 177 -0.12 10.97 1.66
C GLY A 177 0.21 9.64 1.01
N GLU A 178 -0.82 8.84 0.69
CA GLU A 178 -0.65 7.57 -0.05
C GLU A 178 0.06 7.81 -1.40
N THR A 179 -0.30 8.88 -2.09
CA THR A 179 0.38 9.37 -3.29
C THR A 179 0.48 10.89 -3.29
N PRO A 180 1.40 11.49 -4.09
CA PRO A 180 1.52 12.96 -4.18
C PRO A 180 0.32 13.67 -4.79
N ASP A 181 -0.48 12.97 -5.61
CA ASP A 181 -1.68 13.47 -6.29
C ASP A 181 -2.97 13.23 -5.52
N HIS A 182 -2.87 12.72 -4.30
CA HIS A 182 -4.03 12.37 -3.51
C HIS A 182 -4.89 13.60 -3.19
N LEU A 183 -6.20 13.42 -3.28
CA LEU A 183 -7.18 14.46 -2.96
C LEU A 183 -8.30 13.94 -2.04
N THR A 184 -8.90 14.85 -1.31
CA THR A 184 -10.13 14.63 -0.55
C THR A 184 -11.28 15.36 -1.21
N VAL A 185 -12.43 14.70 -1.37
CA VAL A 185 -13.69 15.32 -1.80
C VAL A 185 -14.55 15.57 -0.57
N TRP A 186 -15.00 16.78 -0.38
CA TRP A 186 -15.90 17.20 0.67
C TRP A 186 -17.24 17.65 0.11
N ILE A 187 -18.35 17.12 0.63
CA ILE A 187 -19.71 17.57 0.30
C ILE A 187 -20.34 18.14 1.56
N PRO A 188 -20.33 19.50 1.71
CA PRO A 188 -20.80 20.15 2.93
C PRO A 188 -22.25 19.84 3.29
N ALA A 189 -23.13 19.77 2.29
CA ALA A 189 -24.55 19.49 2.47
C ALA A 189 -24.81 18.14 3.17
N PHE A 190 -23.93 17.15 2.96
CA PHE A 190 -24.02 15.83 3.55
C PHE A 190 -23.02 15.59 4.67
N LYS A 191 -22.18 16.57 4.99
CA LYS A 191 -21.05 16.44 5.93
C LYS A 191 -20.23 15.16 5.67
N THR A 192 -20.02 14.84 4.38
CA THR A 192 -19.36 13.62 3.93
C THR A 192 -18.03 13.95 3.27
N ALA A 193 -16.97 13.29 3.71
CA ALA A 193 -15.62 13.37 3.14
C ALA A 193 -15.21 12.02 2.50
N PHE A 194 -14.83 12.06 1.22
CA PHE A 194 -14.18 10.94 0.55
C PHE A 194 -12.68 11.17 0.62
N ILE A 195 -11.96 10.28 1.28
CA ILE A 195 -10.57 10.50 1.66
C ILE A 195 -9.59 9.50 1.02
N GLY A 196 -10.05 8.76 0.00
CA GLY A 196 -9.24 7.77 -0.72
C GLY A 196 -8.47 6.87 0.25
N ASP A 197 -7.20 6.62 -0.03
CA ASP A 197 -6.34 5.71 0.74
C ASP A 197 -5.53 6.38 1.85
N ASN A 198 -5.77 7.65 2.13
CA ASN A 198 -5.14 8.30 3.28
C ASN A 198 -5.61 7.72 4.63
N TYR A 199 -6.72 6.97 4.62
CA TYR A 199 -7.13 6.05 5.66
C TYR A 199 -7.73 4.84 4.95
N ASN A 200 -6.96 3.77 4.80
CA ASN A 200 -7.24 2.74 3.80
C ASN A 200 -8.08 1.57 4.29
N GLY A 201 -8.66 1.60 5.47
CA GLY A 201 -9.59 0.57 5.95
C GLY A 201 -9.05 -0.86 6.05
N PHE A 202 -7.78 -1.11 5.70
CA PHE A 202 -7.18 -2.44 5.84
C PHE A 202 -7.19 -2.89 7.30
N GLY A 203 -7.83 -4.04 7.58
CA GLY A 203 -8.01 -4.55 8.93
C GLY A 203 -9.28 -4.09 9.61
N GLU A 204 -10.24 -3.50 8.88
CA GLU A 204 -11.57 -3.25 9.43
C GLU A 204 -12.37 -4.55 9.65
N PRO A 205 -13.22 -4.68 10.67
CA PRO A 205 -13.35 -3.73 11.78
C PRO A 205 -12.14 -3.83 12.70
N GLU A 206 -11.70 -2.83 13.31
CA GLU A 206 -10.50 -2.69 14.14
C GLU A 206 -9.94 -3.99 14.80
N PRO A 207 -8.60 -4.10 14.94
CA PRO A 207 -7.61 -3.05 14.70
C PRO A 207 -7.16 -2.97 13.23
N MET A 208 -7.19 -1.76 12.66
CA MET A 208 -6.69 -1.53 11.30
C MET A 208 -5.15 -1.57 11.25
N SER A 209 -4.60 -1.64 10.04
CA SER A 209 -3.17 -1.64 9.81
C SER A 209 -2.54 -0.26 9.99
N PHE A 210 -1.31 -0.23 10.48
CA PHE A 210 -0.43 0.93 10.36
C PHE A 210 -0.24 1.28 8.87
N PRO A 211 -0.16 2.58 8.49
CA PRO A 211 -0.05 2.97 7.09
C PRO A 211 1.28 2.53 6.47
N ASN A 212 1.24 2.27 5.17
CA ASN A 212 2.43 1.89 4.43
C ASN A 212 3.22 3.14 3.98
N LEU A 213 3.89 3.82 4.92
CA LEU A 213 4.68 5.01 4.64
C LEU A 213 5.90 4.72 3.73
N TYR A 214 6.35 3.47 3.68
CA TYR A 214 7.45 3.05 2.81
C TYR A 214 7.11 1.76 2.08
N ALA A 215 6.65 1.90 0.85
CA ALA A 215 6.34 0.75 0.00
C ALA A 215 7.62 0.09 -0.51
N ILE A 216 8.04 -1.03 0.11
CA ILE A 216 9.29 -1.73 -0.23
C ILE A 216 9.34 -2.24 -1.68
N ARG A 217 8.20 -2.34 -2.37
CA ARG A 217 8.13 -2.61 -3.81
C ARG A 217 8.62 -1.44 -4.67
N GLY A 218 8.74 -0.27 -4.08
CA GLY A 218 9.06 0.99 -4.73
C GLY A 218 7.81 1.82 -5.04
N THR A 219 7.91 3.10 -4.82
CA THR A 219 6.92 4.13 -5.15
C THR A 219 7.58 5.50 -5.07
N LYS A 220 6.86 6.57 -5.40
CA LYS A 220 7.27 7.91 -4.97
C LYS A 220 7.30 7.98 -3.44
N PRO A 221 8.20 8.80 -2.85
CA PRO A 221 8.27 8.98 -1.40
C PRO A 221 6.92 9.38 -0.82
N ARG A 222 6.56 8.77 0.29
CA ARG A 222 5.38 9.07 1.09
C ARG A 222 5.82 9.80 2.34
N TRP A 223 5.69 11.12 2.34
CA TRP A 223 6.18 11.94 3.44
C TRP A 223 5.22 11.87 4.63
N ALA A 224 5.72 11.49 5.80
CA ALA A 224 4.93 11.39 7.01
C ALA A 224 4.23 12.72 7.38
N LEU A 225 4.95 13.85 7.23
CA LEU A 225 4.39 15.18 7.55
C LEU A 225 3.28 15.59 6.59
N ASP A 226 3.39 15.25 5.29
CA ASP A 226 2.31 15.51 4.32
C ASP A 226 1.07 14.71 4.68
N TRP A 227 1.24 13.43 5.03
CA TRP A 227 0.13 12.56 5.44
C TRP A 227 -0.57 13.07 6.70
N ILE A 228 0.21 13.45 7.72
CA ILE A 228 -0.29 14.06 8.95
C ILE A 228 -1.11 15.34 8.65
N SER A 229 -0.54 16.25 7.86
CA SER A 229 -1.21 17.48 7.44
C SER A 229 -2.52 17.20 6.68
N SER A 230 -2.54 16.18 5.85
CA SER A 230 -3.72 15.78 5.09
C SER A 230 -4.83 15.24 5.99
N ILE A 231 -4.50 14.44 7.00
CA ILE A 231 -5.49 13.97 7.98
C ILE A 231 -5.99 15.14 8.82
N ASP A 232 -5.11 16.07 9.23
CA ASP A 232 -5.50 17.28 9.96
C ASP A 232 -6.48 18.15 9.14
N LYS A 233 -6.29 18.29 7.82
CA LYS A 233 -7.25 18.94 6.92
C LYS A 233 -8.62 18.26 6.96
N VAL A 234 -8.68 16.93 6.90
CA VAL A 234 -9.94 16.18 6.98
C VAL A 234 -10.63 16.38 8.33
N LEU A 235 -9.89 16.29 9.43
CA LEU A 235 -10.42 16.51 10.79
C LEU A 235 -11.01 17.92 10.96
N ALA A 236 -10.38 18.94 10.35
CA ALA A 236 -10.85 20.32 10.41
C ALA A 236 -12.22 20.53 9.72
N LEU A 237 -12.59 19.66 8.75
CA LEU A 237 -13.90 19.69 8.10
C LEU A 237 -15.04 19.23 9.04
N LYS A 238 -14.72 18.53 10.13
CA LYS A 238 -15.68 17.94 11.09
C LYS A 238 -16.72 17.06 10.39
N PRO A 239 -16.31 16.05 9.60
CA PRO A 239 -17.24 15.21 8.87
C PRO A 239 -18.11 14.37 9.82
N GLU A 240 -19.35 14.09 9.39
CA GLU A 240 -20.23 13.10 10.02
C GLU A 240 -20.11 11.73 9.34
N VAL A 241 -19.61 11.71 8.11
CA VAL A 241 -19.31 10.48 7.35
C VAL A 241 -17.96 10.60 6.67
N VAL A 242 -17.13 9.60 6.82
CA VAL A 242 -15.88 9.43 6.08
C VAL A 242 -15.96 8.15 5.24
N LEU A 243 -15.60 8.30 3.97
CA LEU A 243 -15.60 7.26 2.94
C LEU A 243 -14.17 7.11 2.41
N SER A 244 -13.57 5.97 2.69
CA SER A 244 -12.20 5.64 2.26
C SER A 244 -12.17 4.83 0.98
N GLY A 245 -11.01 4.72 0.34
CA GLY A 245 -10.84 3.92 -0.87
C GLY A 245 -11.08 2.42 -0.65
N HIS A 246 -10.94 1.95 0.58
CA HIS A 246 -11.18 0.56 0.99
C HIS A 246 -11.91 0.50 2.32
N GLY A 247 -12.66 -0.61 2.55
CA GLY A 247 -13.35 -0.86 3.81
C GLY A 247 -14.70 -0.16 3.94
N GLU A 248 -15.23 -0.17 5.15
CA GLU A 248 -16.59 0.28 5.45
C GLU A 248 -16.63 1.80 5.73
N PRO A 249 -17.79 2.45 5.52
CA PRO A 249 -18.02 3.83 5.91
C PRO A 249 -17.82 4.05 7.42
N ILE A 250 -17.16 5.15 7.80
CA ILE A 250 -17.06 5.56 9.20
C ILE A 250 -18.09 6.67 9.45
N THR A 251 -18.97 6.45 10.42
CA THR A 251 -20.06 7.38 10.72
C THR A 251 -19.98 7.95 12.13
N GLY A 252 -20.39 9.21 12.26
CA GLY A 252 -20.38 9.94 13.52
C GLY A 252 -19.06 10.70 13.77
N ASN A 253 -19.14 12.01 13.91
CA ASN A 253 -17.97 12.88 14.06
C ASN A 253 -17.04 12.46 15.21
N ALA A 254 -17.59 12.01 16.35
CA ALA A 254 -16.77 11.55 17.48
C ALA A 254 -15.93 10.32 17.13
N GLU A 255 -16.51 9.34 16.45
CA GLU A 255 -15.81 8.11 16.04
C GLU A 255 -14.77 8.39 14.95
N ILE A 256 -15.13 9.21 13.97
CA ILE A 256 -14.21 9.69 12.93
C ILE A 256 -13.01 10.40 13.58
N THR A 257 -13.27 11.35 14.49
CA THR A 257 -12.22 12.06 15.20
C THR A 257 -11.33 11.10 15.97
N ARG A 258 -11.90 10.13 16.69
CA ARG A 258 -11.15 9.14 17.46
C ARG A 258 -10.24 8.31 16.56
N ARG A 259 -10.76 7.77 15.45
CA ARG A 259 -10.00 6.90 14.54
C ARG A 259 -8.92 7.67 13.80
N LEU A 260 -9.26 8.77 13.16
CA LEU A 260 -8.30 9.54 12.37
C LEU A 260 -7.21 10.18 13.24
N THR A 261 -7.55 10.71 14.44
CA THR A 261 -6.55 11.24 15.38
C THR A 261 -5.58 10.14 15.83
N ARG A 262 -6.10 8.97 16.22
CA ARG A 262 -5.26 7.82 16.60
C ARG A 262 -4.28 7.43 15.49
N PHE A 263 -4.77 7.32 14.26
CA PHE A 263 -3.98 6.96 13.08
C PHE A 263 -2.91 8.04 12.78
N ARG A 264 -3.32 9.30 12.77
CA ARG A 264 -2.45 10.47 12.61
C ARG A 264 -1.35 10.51 13.67
N ASP A 265 -1.71 10.31 14.94
CA ASP A 265 -0.77 10.36 16.06
C ASP A 265 0.21 9.17 16.05
N ALA A 266 -0.20 8.02 15.51
CA ALA A 266 0.70 6.89 15.29
C ALA A 266 1.79 7.24 14.25
N ILE A 267 1.42 7.90 13.15
CA ILE A 267 2.37 8.39 12.15
C ILE A 267 3.33 9.41 12.78
N GLN A 268 2.77 10.39 13.51
CA GLN A 268 3.54 11.43 14.20
C GLN A 268 4.55 10.82 15.17
N TYR A 269 4.13 9.84 15.97
CA TYR A 269 5.01 9.15 16.91
C TYR A 269 6.21 8.48 16.21
N VAL A 270 5.95 7.73 15.13
CA VAL A 270 7.03 7.05 14.39
C VAL A 270 7.98 8.08 13.75
N HIS A 271 7.44 9.16 13.19
CA HIS A 271 8.24 10.25 12.64
C HIS A 271 9.12 10.89 13.71
N ASP A 272 8.54 11.32 14.83
CA ASP A 272 9.24 12.10 15.87
C ASP A 272 10.30 11.25 16.58
N GLU A 273 10.01 9.98 16.89
CA GLU A 273 11.02 9.07 17.48
C GLU A 273 12.17 8.78 16.48
N THR A 274 11.87 8.69 15.18
CA THR A 274 12.91 8.55 14.16
C THR A 274 13.82 9.79 14.12
N VAL A 275 13.23 10.97 14.03
CA VAL A 275 13.99 12.25 14.01
C VAL A 275 14.80 12.44 15.29
N LYS A 276 14.22 12.14 16.44
CA LYS A 276 14.91 12.18 17.74
C LYS A 276 16.11 11.24 17.77
N GLY A 277 15.95 10.02 17.26
CA GLY A 277 17.03 9.04 17.17
C GLY A 277 18.13 9.49 16.20
N MET A 278 17.79 10.04 15.04
CA MET A 278 18.73 10.63 14.10
C MET A 278 19.56 11.76 14.74
N ASN A 279 18.89 12.68 15.44
CA ASN A 279 19.56 13.77 16.17
C ASN A 279 20.46 13.28 17.30
N SER A 280 20.26 12.05 17.80
CA SER A 280 21.10 11.38 18.78
C SER A 280 22.25 10.58 18.16
N GLY A 281 22.41 10.62 16.84
CA GLY A 281 23.47 9.92 16.09
C GLY A 281 23.24 8.41 15.92
N LYS A 282 22.01 7.92 16.11
CA LYS A 282 21.71 6.51 15.87
C LYS A 282 21.59 6.20 14.39
N ASP A 283 22.12 5.06 13.97
CA ASP A 283 21.98 4.56 12.62
C ASP A 283 20.57 4.02 12.36
N VAL A 284 20.23 3.87 11.09
CA VAL A 284 18.89 3.46 10.66
C VAL A 284 18.51 2.06 11.16
N PHE A 285 19.44 1.10 11.19
CA PHE A 285 19.14 -0.27 11.63
C PHE A 285 18.84 -0.33 13.12
N THR A 286 19.59 0.44 13.93
CA THR A 286 19.32 0.63 15.36
C THR A 286 17.90 1.17 15.56
N LEU A 287 17.51 2.22 14.81
CA LEU A 287 16.18 2.81 14.92
C LEU A 287 15.06 1.86 14.47
N MET A 288 15.27 1.10 13.38
CA MET A 288 14.32 0.07 12.92
C MET A 288 14.08 -1.03 13.98
N GLN A 289 15.08 -1.32 14.82
CA GLN A 289 14.98 -2.31 15.89
C GLN A 289 14.33 -1.73 17.14
N GLU A 290 14.65 -0.51 17.53
CA GLU A 290 14.21 0.11 18.78
C GLU A 290 12.81 0.69 18.71
N ILE A 291 12.44 1.34 17.61
CA ILE A 291 11.15 2.03 17.48
C ILE A 291 10.03 1.00 17.30
N LYS A 292 9.15 0.93 18.28
CA LYS A 292 7.95 0.09 18.30
C LYS A 292 6.73 0.95 18.52
N LEU A 293 5.63 0.59 17.86
CA LEU A 293 4.38 1.31 18.05
C LEU A 293 3.78 1.01 19.44
N PRO A 294 3.54 2.01 20.27
CA PRO A 294 2.85 1.83 21.53
C PRO A 294 1.46 1.21 21.38
N SER A 295 1.10 0.28 22.26
CA SER A 295 -0.18 -0.44 22.22
C SER A 295 -1.42 0.47 22.29
N LYS A 296 -1.29 1.69 22.84
CA LYS A 296 -2.37 2.68 22.88
C LYS A 296 -2.91 3.05 21.49
N PHE A 297 -2.09 2.88 20.43
CA PHE A 297 -2.54 3.17 19.07
C PHE A 297 -3.38 2.05 18.47
N ASN A 298 -3.34 0.83 19.03
CA ASN A 298 -4.15 -0.31 18.59
C ASN A 298 -4.20 -0.47 17.06
N LEU A 299 -3.02 -0.48 16.43
CA LEU A 299 -2.83 -0.72 15.00
C LEU A 299 -2.00 -1.98 14.79
N THR A 300 -2.33 -2.76 13.77
CA THR A 300 -1.54 -3.91 13.34
C THR A 300 -0.47 -3.50 12.34
N GLU A 301 0.42 -4.41 12.01
CA GLU A 301 1.38 -4.24 10.91
C GLU A 301 1.05 -5.18 9.73
N SER A 302 -0.24 -5.47 9.51
CA SER A 302 -0.70 -6.41 8.49
C SER A 302 -0.43 -5.95 7.06
N PHE A 303 -0.30 -4.63 6.81
CA PHE A 303 0.02 -4.05 5.51
C PHE A 303 1.23 -3.11 5.56
N GLY A 304 1.16 -2.01 6.32
CA GLY A 304 2.30 -1.16 6.61
C GLY A 304 3.14 -1.72 7.76
N LYS A 305 4.43 -1.38 7.81
CA LYS A 305 5.35 -1.84 8.86
C LYS A 305 6.08 -0.65 9.46
N VAL A 306 6.11 -0.57 10.80
CA VAL A 306 6.77 0.52 11.53
C VAL A 306 8.26 0.58 11.18
N SER A 307 8.95 -0.55 11.18
CA SER A 307 10.38 -0.60 10.86
C SER A 307 10.70 -0.12 9.44
N TRP A 308 9.83 -0.42 8.45
CA TRP A 308 10.01 0.11 7.09
C TRP A 308 9.74 1.61 7.03
N SER A 309 8.76 2.08 7.78
CA SER A 309 8.43 3.50 7.86
C SER A 309 9.55 4.31 8.51
N VAL A 310 10.18 3.78 9.56
CA VAL A 310 11.40 4.33 10.16
C VAL A 310 12.49 4.45 9.10
N ARG A 311 12.73 3.41 8.30
CA ARG A 311 13.67 3.44 7.18
C ARG A 311 13.31 4.51 6.16
N GLY A 312 12.04 4.59 5.77
CA GLY A 312 11.56 5.58 4.80
C GLY A 312 11.73 7.01 5.28
N ILE A 313 11.43 7.30 6.53
CA ILE A 313 11.61 8.63 7.15
C ILE A 313 13.12 8.96 7.23
N TYR A 314 13.93 8.02 7.69
CA TYR A 314 15.38 8.20 7.81
C TYR A 314 16.00 8.50 6.44
N ASP A 315 15.78 7.65 5.44
CA ASP A 315 16.34 7.80 4.10
C ASP A 315 15.79 9.07 3.40
N GLY A 316 14.55 9.45 3.72
CA GLY A 316 13.95 10.68 3.23
C GLY A 316 14.71 11.94 3.66
N TYR A 317 15.25 11.97 4.88
CA TYR A 317 16.04 13.07 5.39
C TYR A 317 17.53 12.92 5.07
N ALA A 318 18.11 11.73 5.24
CA ALA A 318 19.54 11.49 5.12
C ALA A 318 20.01 11.19 3.69
N GLY A 319 19.10 10.75 2.82
CA GLY A 319 19.48 10.15 1.54
C GLY A 319 20.11 8.77 1.74
N TRP A 320 20.88 8.32 0.76
CA TRP A 320 21.45 6.97 0.75
C TRP A 320 22.81 6.85 1.49
N PHE A 321 23.51 7.98 1.73
CA PHE A 321 24.86 7.96 2.30
C PHE A 321 24.81 7.84 3.83
N ASP A 322 25.45 6.82 4.37
CA ASP A 322 25.46 6.45 5.78
C ASP A 322 26.67 6.95 6.58
N MET A 323 27.44 7.91 6.04
CA MET A 323 28.68 8.44 6.59
C MET A 323 29.87 7.44 6.62
N ASN A 324 29.69 6.23 6.09
CA ASN A 324 30.79 5.28 5.93
C ASN A 324 31.51 5.55 4.60
N PRO A 325 32.81 5.93 4.60
CA PRO A 325 33.54 6.21 3.37
C PRO A 325 33.50 5.07 2.34
N ALA A 326 33.41 3.81 2.76
CA ALA A 326 33.35 2.67 1.83
C ALA A 326 32.09 2.67 0.96
N THR A 327 30.97 3.22 1.48
CA THR A 327 29.69 3.25 0.75
C THR A 327 29.61 4.37 -0.29
N MET A 328 30.61 5.31 -0.35
CA MET A 328 30.69 6.31 -1.41
C MET A 328 31.08 5.72 -2.77
N TYR A 329 31.64 4.52 -2.79
CA TYR A 329 32.20 3.91 -3.99
C TYR A 329 31.26 2.86 -4.58
N GLU A 330 31.47 2.54 -5.86
CA GLU A 330 30.62 1.62 -6.63
C GLU A 330 30.79 0.14 -6.23
N THR A 331 31.80 -0.16 -5.42
CA THR A 331 32.08 -1.55 -4.98
C THR A 331 31.16 -1.94 -3.85
N PRO A 332 30.21 -2.87 -4.08
CA PRO A 332 29.28 -3.29 -3.03
C PRO A 332 29.99 -4.15 -1.97
N PRO A 333 29.49 -4.21 -0.72
CA PRO A 333 30.02 -5.10 0.32
C PRO A 333 30.11 -6.56 -0.10
N SER A 334 29.24 -7.02 -1.00
CA SER A 334 29.25 -8.38 -1.53
C SER A 334 30.46 -8.72 -2.40
N ALA A 335 31.22 -7.72 -2.85
CA ALA A 335 32.44 -7.96 -3.66
C ALA A 335 33.50 -8.77 -2.89
N VAL A 336 33.53 -8.68 -1.55
CA VAL A 336 34.47 -9.44 -0.70
C VAL A 336 33.90 -10.75 -0.16
N TYR A 337 32.65 -11.10 -0.49
CA TYR A 337 32.03 -12.33 0.01
C TYR A 337 32.76 -13.60 -0.42
N PRO A 338 33.25 -13.77 -1.65
CA PRO A 338 34.07 -14.91 -2.01
C PRO A 338 35.37 -15.01 -1.20
N ASP A 339 35.97 -13.87 -0.82
CA ASP A 339 37.14 -13.87 0.04
C ASP A 339 36.81 -14.32 1.46
N LEU A 340 35.65 -13.93 1.98
CA LEU A 340 35.18 -14.40 3.29
C LEU A 340 34.97 -15.92 3.31
N VAL A 341 34.40 -16.50 2.23
CA VAL A 341 34.28 -17.96 2.10
C VAL A 341 35.67 -18.63 2.10
N ARG A 342 36.64 -18.07 1.36
CA ARG A 342 38.02 -18.57 1.35
C ARG A 342 38.66 -18.51 2.71
N LEU A 343 38.52 -17.41 3.44
CA LEU A 343 39.04 -17.23 4.80
C LEU A 343 38.40 -18.20 5.80
N ALA A 344 37.15 -18.55 5.61
CA ALA A 344 36.44 -19.54 6.41
C ALA A 344 36.88 -20.99 6.15
N GLY A 345 37.76 -21.24 5.13
CA GLY A 345 38.16 -22.58 4.74
C GLY A 345 37.18 -23.28 3.80
N GLY A 346 36.30 -22.52 3.16
CA GLY A 346 35.29 -23.00 2.21
C GLY A 346 33.85 -22.67 2.62
N PRO A 347 32.85 -23.11 1.82
CA PRO A 347 31.44 -22.81 2.08
C PRO A 347 30.86 -23.52 3.29
N ASP A 348 31.30 -24.77 3.59
CA ASP A 348 30.71 -25.62 4.62
C ASP A 348 30.75 -25.02 6.04
N PRO A 349 31.84 -24.39 6.51
CA PRO A 349 31.84 -23.73 7.81
C PRO A 349 30.84 -22.56 7.88
N VAL A 350 30.65 -21.81 6.80
CA VAL A 350 29.71 -20.70 6.75
C VAL A 350 28.27 -21.21 6.77
N VAL A 351 27.96 -22.28 6.03
CA VAL A 351 26.62 -22.91 6.03
C VAL A 351 26.30 -23.49 7.40
N ARG A 352 27.27 -24.15 8.05
CA ARG A 352 27.08 -24.66 9.41
C ARG A 352 26.75 -23.55 10.39
N LEU A 353 27.51 -22.44 10.37
CA LEU A 353 27.19 -21.26 11.17
C LEU A 353 25.81 -20.67 10.84
N ALA A 354 25.41 -20.65 9.56
CA ALA A 354 24.09 -20.20 9.16
C ALA A 354 22.97 -21.06 9.78
N LEU A 355 23.13 -22.37 9.84
CA LEU A 355 22.18 -23.27 10.48
C LEU A 355 22.16 -23.10 12.01
N GLU A 356 23.30 -22.91 12.65
CA GLU A 356 23.38 -22.58 14.08
C GLU A 356 22.64 -21.27 14.41
N LYS A 357 22.74 -20.25 13.52
CA LYS A 357 21.97 -19.00 13.63
C LYS A 357 20.46 -19.23 13.53
N LEU A 358 20.05 -20.11 12.62
CA LEU A 358 18.63 -20.44 12.46
C LEU A 358 18.09 -21.16 13.70
N GLU A 359 18.83 -22.11 14.24
CA GLU A 359 18.49 -22.83 15.48
C GLU A 359 18.42 -21.88 16.69
N ALA A 360 19.24 -20.82 16.69
CA ALA A 360 19.20 -19.76 17.69
C ALA A 360 18.07 -18.72 17.46
N GLY A 361 17.14 -18.96 16.53
CA GLY A 361 16.03 -18.06 16.22
C GLY A 361 16.42 -16.77 15.48
N LYS A 362 17.52 -16.82 14.73
CA LYS A 362 18.08 -15.68 13.99
C LYS A 362 18.03 -15.88 12.47
N PRO A 363 16.83 -16.03 11.87
CA PRO A 363 16.68 -16.38 10.46
C PRO A 363 17.28 -15.31 9.51
N VAL A 364 17.25 -14.03 9.87
CA VAL A 364 17.80 -12.96 9.03
C VAL A 364 19.34 -13.03 8.99
N GLU A 365 20.00 -13.36 10.12
CA GLU A 365 21.46 -13.60 10.13
C GLU A 365 21.80 -14.82 9.26
N THR A 366 20.94 -15.86 9.25
CA THR A 366 21.07 -17.02 8.35
C THR A 366 21.01 -16.59 6.89
N LEU A 367 20.07 -15.72 6.51
CA LEU A 367 19.98 -15.21 5.13
C LEU A 367 21.26 -14.47 4.72
N HIS A 368 21.81 -13.62 5.57
CA HIS A 368 23.06 -12.91 5.28
C HIS A 368 24.25 -13.86 5.10
N LEU A 369 24.37 -14.89 5.95
CA LEU A 369 25.43 -15.88 5.81
C LEU A 369 25.27 -16.72 4.52
N THR A 370 24.04 -17.06 4.15
CA THR A 370 23.79 -17.74 2.85
C THR A 370 24.07 -16.82 1.67
N ASP A 371 23.84 -15.50 1.77
CA ASP A 371 24.23 -14.55 0.74
C ASP A 371 25.75 -14.56 0.49
N VAL A 372 26.55 -14.67 1.55
CA VAL A 372 28.01 -14.78 1.46
C VAL A 372 28.42 -16.03 0.65
N VAL A 373 27.83 -17.18 0.93
CA VAL A 373 28.15 -18.42 0.20
C VAL A 373 27.65 -18.37 -1.25
N LEU A 374 26.41 -17.90 -1.45
CA LEU A 374 25.78 -17.86 -2.79
C LEU A 374 26.41 -16.81 -3.72
N ALA A 375 27.11 -15.82 -3.18
CA ALA A 375 27.92 -14.92 -3.99
C ALA A 375 29.18 -15.59 -4.56
N ALA A 376 29.76 -16.58 -3.87
CA ALA A 376 30.89 -17.35 -4.34
C ALA A 376 30.43 -18.51 -5.25
N ASP A 377 29.35 -19.19 -4.92
CA ASP A 377 28.74 -20.29 -5.68
C ASP A 377 27.22 -20.20 -5.60
N GLN A 378 26.60 -19.60 -6.60
CA GLN A 378 25.16 -19.37 -6.67
C GLN A 378 24.29 -20.64 -6.67
N ASN A 379 24.90 -21.81 -6.90
CA ASN A 379 24.23 -23.11 -6.93
C ASN A 379 24.60 -23.99 -5.74
N ASN A 380 25.27 -23.46 -4.73
CA ASN A 380 25.64 -24.18 -3.53
C ASN A 380 24.41 -24.76 -2.84
N ARG A 381 24.20 -26.05 -2.99
CA ARG A 381 22.99 -26.74 -2.53
C ARG A 381 22.76 -26.61 -1.03
N PRO A 382 23.76 -26.86 -0.14
CA PRO A 382 23.58 -26.68 1.30
C PRO A 382 23.18 -25.26 1.70
N ALA A 383 23.75 -24.23 1.06
CA ALA A 383 23.38 -22.83 1.33
C ALA A 383 21.94 -22.51 0.86
N LEU A 384 21.53 -23.04 -0.29
CA LEU A 384 20.15 -22.90 -0.78
C LEU A 384 19.14 -23.58 0.16
N GLU A 385 19.46 -24.76 0.69
CA GLU A 385 18.62 -25.48 1.66
C GLU A 385 18.51 -24.71 3.00
N ALA A 386 19.62 -24.16 3.51
CA ALA A 386 19.63 -23.33 4.71
C ALA A 386 18.81 -22.05 4.49
N ARG A 387 18.96 -21.40 3.32
CA ARG A 387 18.18 -20.23 2.91
C ARG A 387 16.69 -20.53 2.84
N LEU A 388 16.31 -21.64 2.23
CA LEU A 388 14.92 -22.08 2.14
C LEU A 388 14.29 -22.25 3.52
N LYS A 389 15.00 -22.89 4.46
CA LYS A 389 14.54 -23.05 5.85
C LYS A 389 14.34 -21.70 6.54
N ALA A 390 15.28 -20.77 6.39
CA ALA A 390 15.18 -19.44 7.00
C ALA A 390 14.02 -18.61 6.43
N LEU A 391 13.82 -18.64 5.11
CA LEU A 391 12.69 -17.98 4.45
C LEU A 391 11.36 -18.57 4.87
N SER A 392 11.25 -19.92 4.97
CA SER A 392 10.03 -20.60 5.43
C SER A 392 9.73 -20.23 6.88
N TYR A 393 10.73 -20.20 7.74
CA TYR A 393 10.56 -19.76 9.13
C TYR A 393 9.98 -18.33 9.20
N LEU A 394 10.56 -17.38 8.47
CA LEU A 394 10.07 -16.00 8.43
C LEU A 394 8.63 -15.94 7.88
N ARG A 395 8.33 -16.74 6.85
CA ARG A 395 7.01 -16.79 6.23
C ARG A 395 5.92 -17.28 7.20
N GLU A 396 6.24 -18.24 8.03
CA GLU A 396 5.34 -18.78 9.06
C GLU A 396 5.09 -17.81 10.22
N HIS A 397 5.98 -16.80 10.41
CA HIS A 397 5.93 -15.86 11.52
C HIS A 397 5.55 -14.44 11.10
N THR A 398 5.17 -14.21 9.85
CA THR A 398 4.68 -12.89 9.40
C THR A 398 3.18 -12.91 9.12
N GLU A 399 2.50 -11.86 9.61
CA GLU A 399 1.11 -11.54 9.26
C GLU A 399 1.06 -10.40 8.22
N ASN A 400 2.21 -9.80 7.88
CA ASN A 400 2.28 -8.71 6.92
C ASN A 400 2.13 -9.24 5.49
N TYR A 401 1.12 -8.74 4.77
CA TYR A 401 0.77 -9.21 3.44
C TYR A 401 1.89 -9.02 2.40
N ILE A 402 2.54 -7.85 2.41
CA ILE A 402 3.63 -7.54 1.47
C ILE A 402 4.90 -8.33 1.79
N GLU A 403 5.23 -8.47 3.07
CA GLU A 403 6.36 -9.30 3.52
C GLU A 403 6.16 -10.75 3.12
N ALA A 404 4.96 -11.29 3.35
CA ALA A 404 4.60 -12.65 2.94
C ALA A 404 4.82 -12.88 1.44
N GLY A 405 4.38 -11.96 0.58
CA GLY A 405 4.59 -12.04 -0.87
C GLY A 405 6.07 -12.11 -1.26
N TYR A 406 6.92 -11.28 -0.68
CA TYR A 406 8.36 -11.32 -0.96
C TYR A 406 9.05 -12.57 -0.40
N LEU A 407 8.60 -13.07 0.74
CA LEU A 407 9.12 -14.33 1.30
C LEU A 407 8.72 -15.51 0.41
N ASP A 408 7.46 -15.58 -0.05
CA ASP A 408 6.99 -16.60 -0.99
C ASP A 408 7.77 -16.55 -2.32
N TYR A 409 8.04 -15.34 -2.85
CA TYR A 409 8.91 -15.16 -4.01
C TYR A 409 10.32 -15.70 -3.77
N GLY A 410 10.92 -15.40 -2.61
CA GLY A 410 12.25 -15.90 -2.23
C GLY A 410 12.29 -17.42 -2.08
N ILE A 411 11.26 -18.01 -1.48
CA ILE A 411 11.06 -19.46 -1.35
C ILE A 411 10.97 -20.11 -2.73
N GLY A 412 10.17 -19.56 -3.64
CA GLY A 412 10.05 -20.04 -5.01
C GLY A 412 11.40 -20.06 -5.72
N LYS A 413 12.16 -18.96 -5.65
CA LYS A 413 13.50 -18.87 -6.25
C LYS A 413 14.49 -19.90 -5.68
N ALA A 414 14.45 -20.15 -4.37
CA ALA A 414 15.31 -21.16 -3.76
C ALA A 414 14.92 -22.59 -4.22
N LYS A 415 13.61 -22.91 -4.27
CA LYS A 415 13.09 -24.18 -4.77
C LYS A 415 13.46 -24.43 -6.23
N ASP A 416 13.28 -23.42 -7.11
CA ASP A 416 13.64 -23.50 -8.53
C ASP A 416 15.12 -23.91 -8.70
N LYS A 417 16.02 -23.27 -7.96
CA LYS A 417 17.46 -23.60 -7.99
C LYS A 417 17.79 -24.99 -7.43
N LEU A 418 17.02 -25.46 -6.46
CA LEU A 418 17.16 -26.80 -5.91
C LEU A 418 16.57 -27.90 -6.82
N GLY A 419 15.81 -27.53 -7.86
CA GLY A 419 15.09 -28.46 -8.73
C GLY A 419 13.90 -29.12 -8.02
N ALA A 420 13.41 -28.54 -6.91
CA ALA A 420 12.22 -28.98 -6.21
C ALA A 420 10.97 -28.36 -6.86
N LYS A 421 10.05 -29.23 -7.32
CA LYS A 421 8.73 -28.81 -7.83
C LYS A 421 7.79 -28.43 -6.70
#